data_6f9dc06a43edad2bae9063fb0d1099e5
#
_entry.id   6f9dc06a43edad2bae9063fb0d1099e5
#
_cell.length_a   1.000
_cell.length_b   1.000
_cell.length_c   1.000
_cell.angle_alpha   90.00
_cell.angle_beta   90.00
_cell.angle_gamma   90.00
#
_symmetry.space_group_name_H-M   'P 1'
#
loop_
_entity.id
_entity.type
_entity.pdbx_description
1 polymer ?
#
loop_
_entity_poly.entity_id
_entity_poly.type
_entity_poly.pdbx_seq_one_letter_code
_entity_poly.pdbx_strand_id
1 'polypeptide(L)'
;SEMCIRDRLNTLSPRFNARWQLNENIAIRGGWGVTEKLPSYYVLYPRQEYRDIQTFGVSYNNNESAYVYYSQPYTLLHNEKLRWQKNQNAEIGVDINVARTRISLVGYFNRTKMPYKYTSTYTPFAYNVLQLPEGFELSANPQITVDNQTGMGYIRDDEDSYWTPLDVKVKDQTFVRSTSPDNGPDITRRGAEMIIDFPEITPLRTQFRVDAAYTYTKYIDNSLSYYYQNGWSHTSLANRSYQYVGIYALSLIHI
;
A
#
# COMPACT_ATOMS: atom_id res chain seq x y z
N SER A 1 -6.45 26.90 0.82
CA SER A 1 -6.06 25.58 0.28
C SER A 1 -7.23 24.68 -0.12
N GLU A 2 -8.48 24.99 0.25
CA GLU A 2 -9.66 24.23 -0.18
C GLU A 2 -10.03 24.43 -1.66
N MET A 3 -9.54 25.50 -2.28
CA MET A 3 -9.89 25.88 -3.66
C MET A 3 -9.26 24.94 -4.73
N CYS A 4 -8.10 24.34 -4.47
CA CYS A 4 -7.42 23.48 -5.46
C CYS A 4 -8.09 22.11 -5.66
N ILE A 5 -8.88 21.64 -4.70
CA ILE A 5 -9.60 20.36 -4.82
C ILE A 5 -10.88 20.53 -5.65
N ARG A 6 -11.50 21.71 -5.59
CA ARG A 6 -12.79 22.00 -6.24
C ARG A 6 -12.71 22.05 -7.77
N ASP A 7 -11.59 22.50 -8.33
CA ASP A 7 -11.38 22.59 -9.80
C ASP A 7 -11.08 21.24 -10.47
N ARG A 8 -10.87 20.17 -9.69
CA ARG A 8 -10.58 18.83 -10.19
C ARG A 8 -11.73 17.83 -10.04
N LEU A 9 -12.92 18.30 -9.69
CA LEU A 9 -14.09 17.45 -9.45
C LEU A 9 -14.80 16.98 -10.72
N ASN A 10 -14.46 17.53 -11.87
CA ASN A 10 -15.08 17.13 -13.12
C ASN A 10 -14.35 15.93 -13.71
N THR A 11 -14.99 14.77 -13.73
CA THR A 11 -14.50 13.57 -14.39
C THR A 11 -15.38 13.25 -15.59
N LEU A 12 -14.74 12.84 -16.66
CA LEU A 12 -15.42 12.29 -17.82
C LEU A 12 -15.01 10.84 -17.97
N SER A 13 -15.97 9.94 -17.80
CA SER A 13 -15.77 8.48 -17.85
C SER A 13 -16.58 7.87 -19.01
N PRO A 14 -16.21 8.15 -20.27
CA PRO A 14 -16.93 7.64 -21.42
C PRO A 14 -16.77 6.12 -21.51
N ARG A 15 -17.86 5.46 -21.93
CA ARG A 15 -17.90 4.01 -22.16
C ARG A 15 -18.68 3.73 -23.43
N PHE A 16 -18.15 2.82 -24.22
CA PHE A 16 -18.78 2.34 -25.43
C PHE A 16 -18.73 0.82 -25.45
N ASN A 17 -19.87 0.17 -25.73
CA ASN A 17 -19.97 -1.27 -25.88
C ASN A 17 -20.80 -1.55 -27.12
N ALA A 18 -20.37 -2.51 -27.91
CA ALA A 18 -21.05 -2.97 -29.11
C ALA A 18 -21.10 -4.49 -29.14
N ARG A 19 -22.20 -5.03 -29.63
CA ARG A 19 -22.36 -6.45 -29.93
C ARG A 19 -22.98 -6.59 -31.31
N TRP A 20 -22.35 -7.40 -32.12
CA TRP A 20 -22.80 -7.72 -33.48
C TRP A 20 -23.03 -9.22 -33.60
N GLN A 21 -24.27 -9.59 -33.88
CA GLN A 21 -24.66 -10.97 -34.14
C GLN A 21 -24.43 -11.25 -35.65
N LEU A 22 -23.40 -12.05 -35.95
CA LEU A 22 -23.07 -12.43 -37.34
C LEU A 22 -24.07 -13.43 -37.88
N ASN A 23 -24.42 -14.42 -37.06
CA ASN A 23 -25.43 -15.42 -37.34
C ASN A 23 -25.95 -16.01 -36.00
N GLU A 24 -26.83 -17.01 -36.05
CA GLU A 24 -27.40 -17.63 -34.85
C GLU A 24 -26.35 -18.20 -33.89
N ASN A 25 -25.18 -18.54 -34.41
CA ASN A 25 -24.14 -19.24 -33.65
C ASN A 25 -22.94 -18.36 -33.28
N ILE A 26 -22.76 -17.21 -33.90
CA ILE A 26 -21.55 -16.38 -33.76
C ILE A 26 -21.94 -14.95 -33.47
N ALA A 27 -21.41 -14.42 -32.36
CA ALA A 27 -21.48 -13.01 -32.00
C ALA A 27 -20.10 -12.43 -31.73
N ILE A 28 -19.87 -11.21 -32.19
CA ILE A 28 -18.68 -10.41 -31.87
C ILE A 28 -19.11 -9.34 -30.87
N ARG A 29 -18.31 -9.12 -29.85
CA ARG A 29 -18.51 -8.03 -28.89
C ARG A 29 -17.24 -7.22 -28.73
N GLY A 30 -17.40 -5.95 -28.44
CA GLY A 30 -16.28 -5.08 -28.14
C GLY A 30 -16.68 -3.99 -27.18
N GLY A 31 -15.73 -3.57 -26.39
CA GLY A 31 -15.93 -2.53 -25.41
C GLY A 31 -14.70 -1.64 -25.30
N TRP A 32 -14.94 -0.38 -25.05
CA TRP A 32 -13.90 0.57 -24.69
C TRP A 32 -14.45 1.51 -23.62
N GLY A 33 -13.61 1.85 -22.65
CA GLY A 33 -14.03 2.78 -21.64
C GLY A 33 -12.87 3.43 -20.90
N VAL A 34 -13.16 4.58 -20.35
CA VAL A 34 -12.27 5.32 -19.44
C VAL A 34 -12.96 5.46 -18.11
N THR A 35 -12.23 5.21 -17.03
CA THR A 35 -12.72 5.40 -15.66
C THR A 35 -11.68 6.19 -14.88
N GLU A 36 -12.12 7.22 -14.21
CA GLU A 36 -11.28 8.00 -13.32
C GLU A 36 -11.60 7.63 -11.86
N LYS A 37 -10.54 7.46 -11.06
CA LYS A 37 -10.65 7.12 -9.64
C LYS A 37 -10.07 8.26 -8.81
N LEU A 38 -10.90 8.82 -7.92
CA LEU A 38 -10.45 9.78 -6.93
C LEU A 38 -9.52 9.11 -5.90
N PRO A 39 -8.57 9.87 -5.35
CA PRO A 39 -7.86 9.45 -4.15
C PRO A 39 -8.85 9.18 -3.01
N SER A 40 -8.53 8.23 -2.16
CA SER A 40 -9.34 8.02 -0.95
C SER A 40 -9.19 9.20 0.01
N TYR A 41 -10.14 9.36 0.92
CA TYR A 41 -10.10 10.38 1.96
C TYR A 41 -8.77 10.39 2.73
N TYR A 42 -8.25 9.21 3.11
CA TYR A 42 -6.98 9.07 3.82
C TYR A 42 -5.74 9.49 3.00
N VAL A 43 -5.83 9.43 1.67
CA VAL A 43 -4.76 9.90 0.78
C VAL A 43 -4.77 11.43 0.71
N LEU A 44 -5.97 12.04 0.72
CA LEU A 44 -6.14 13.48 0.68
C LEU A 44 -5.90 14.14 2.04
N TYR A 45 -6.33 13.48 3.11
CA TYR A 45 -6.26 13.96 4.49
C TYR A 45 -5.57 12.91 5.37
N PRO A 46 -4.23 12.78 5.23
CA PRO A 46 -3.48 11.81 6.02
C PRO A 46 -3.55 12.17 7.50
N ARG A 47 -3.69 11.16 8.33
CA ARG A 47 -3.69 11.32 9.78
C ARG A 47 -2.27 11.54 10.27
N GLN A 48 -2.16 12.25 11.38
CA GLN A 48 -0.93 12.34 12.13
C GLN A 48 -0.62 10.98 12.76
N GLU A 49 0.62 10.54 12.61
CA GLU A 49 1.14 9.33 13.23
C GLU A 49 2.22 9.70 14.23
N TYR A 50 2.47 8.82 15.19
CA TYR A 50 3.47 9.02 16.24
C TYR A 50 4.51 7.93 16.16
N ARG A 51 5.75 8.31 16.41
CA ARG A 51 6.86 7.37 16.55
C ARG A 51 7.48 7.53 17.90
N ASP A 52 7.53 6.44 18.66
CA ASP A 52 8.16 6.39 19.96
C ASP A 52 9.65 6.07 19.78
N ILE A 53 10.50 6.92 20.36
CA ILE A 53 11.95 6.75 20.37
C ILE A 53 12.33 6.54 21.83
N GLN A 54 12.93 5.40 22.13
CA GLN A 54 13.43 5.13 23.48
C GLN A 54 14.63 6.04 23.75
N THR A 55 14.50 6.88 24.75
CA THR A 55 15.53 7.83 25.18
C THR A 55 16.27 7.41 26.44
N PHE A 56 15.65 6.55 27.25
CA PHE A 56 16.22 6.00 28.46
C PHE A 56 15.72 4.58 28.70
N GLY A 57 16.55 3.76 29.31
CA GLY A 57 16.19 2.43 29.79
C GLY A 57 17.08 2.00 30.91
N VAL A 58 16.50 1.49 31.97
CA VAL A 58 17.21 0.97 33.16
C VAL A 58 16.54 -0.31 33.63
N SER A 59 17.36 -1.29 33.99
CA SER A 59 16.90 -2.54 34.61
C SER A 59 17.20 -2.52 36.10
N TYR A 60 16.25 -2.95 36.88
CA TYR A 60 16.34 -3.08 38.35
C TYR A 60 15.65 -4.38 38.76
N ASN A 61 15.89 -4.82 40.01
CA ASN A 61 15.21 -5.97 40.60
C ASN A 61 15.18 -7.25 39.76
N ASN A 62 16.34 -7.69 39.27
CA ASN A 62 16.60 -8.95 38.56
C ASN A 62 15.80 -9.21 37.24
N ASN A 63 14.67 -8.59 36.99
CA ASN A 63 13.90 -8.77 35.77
C ASN A 63 12.98 -7.59 35.38
N GLU A 64 12.95 -6.54 36.20
CA GLU A 64 12.12 -5.38 35.93
C GLU A 64 12.92 -4.30 35.20
N SER A 65 12.29 -3.59 34.29
CA SER A 65 12.92 -2.52 33.51
C SER A 65 11.97 -1.36 33.34
N ALA A 66 12.50 -0.17 33.44
CA ALA A 66 11.76 1.05 33.16
C ALA A 66 12.35 1.79 31.97
N TYR A 67 11.48 2.37 31.15
CA TYR A 67 11.84 3.03 29.91
C TYR A 67 11.21 4.41 29.81
N VAL A 68 11.93 5.33 29.21
CA VAL A 68 11.40 6.64 28.78
C VAL A 68 11.37 6.68 27.28
N TYR A 69 10.23 7.06 26.73
CA TYR A 69 10.04 7.24 25.30
C TYR A 69 9.71 8.70 24.99
N TYR A 70 10.30 9.19 23.92
CA TYR A 70 9.94 10.46 23.33
C TYR A 70 9.07 10.19 22.09
N SER A 71 7.81 10.60 22.15
CA SER A 71 6.88 10.40 21.05
C SER A 71 6.96 11.57 20.07
N GLN A 72 7.54 11.30 18.90
CA GLN A 72 7.63 12.28 17.82
C GLN A 72 6.42 12.14 16.91
N PRO A 73 5.57 13.18 16.83
CA PRO A 73 4.55 13.22 15.82
C PRO A 73 5.19 13.40 14.44
N TYR A 74 4.79 12.57 13.48
CA TYR A 74 5.09 12.81 12.09
C TYR A 74 3.81 12.89 11.27
N THR A 75 3.77 13.83 10.36
CA THR A 75 2.63 14.03 9.49
C THR A 75 2.92 13.39 8.15
N LEU A 76 2.01 12.56 7.67
CA LEU A 76 2.02 12.15 6.28
C LEU A 76 1.94 13.40 5.41
N LEU A 77 2.91 13.58 4.53
CA LEU A 77 2.99 14.79 3.73
C LEU A 77 1.84 14.82 2.73
N HIS A 78 1.11 15.93 2.69
CA HIS A 78 0.09 16.16 1.68
C HIS A 78 0.75 16.45 0.34
N ASN A 79 0.24 15.86 -0.75
CA ASN A 79 0.71 16.12 -2.10
C ASN A 79 -0.35 16.87 -2.91
N GLU A 80 -0.17 18.18 -3.03
CA GLU A 80 -1.06 19.04 -3.81
C GLU A 80 -1.02 18.77 -5.32
N LYS A 81 0.03 18.10 -5.80
CA LYS A 81 0.22 17.75 -7.21
C LYS A 81 -0.38 16.40 -7.58
N LEU A 82 -1.04 15.73 -6.61
CA LEU A 82 -1.62 14.42 -6.85
C LEU A 82 -2.70 14.51 -7.93
N ARG A 83 -2.57 13.66 -8.95
CA ARG A 83 -3.51 13.57 -10.06
C ARG A 83 -4.41 12.36 -9.91
N TRP A 84 -5.60 12.43 -10.49
CA TRP A 84 -6.52 11.30 -10.48
C TRP A 84 -5.98 10.14 -11.28
N GLN A 85 -6.15 8.94 -10.72
CA GLN A 85 -5.85 7.72 -11.44
C GLN A 85 -6.86 7.53 -12.56
N LYS A 86 -6.39 7.24 -13.76
CA LYS A 86 -7.21 7.00 -14.94
C LYS A 86 -6.98 5.59 -15.47
N ASN A 87 -8.08 4.82 -15.60
CA ASN A 87 -8.06 3.50 -16.20
C ASN A 87 -8.68 3.55 -17.59
N GLN A 88 -7.98 3.01 -18.56
CA GLN A 88 -8.45 2.81 -19.93
C GLN A 88 -8.57 1.32 -20.17
N ASN A 89 -9.76 0.87 -20.54
CA ASN A 89 -10.05 -0.53 -20.82
C ASN A 89 -10.51 -0.65 -22.28
N ALA A 90 -10.01 -1.64 -22.97
CA ALA A 90 -10.50 -2.05 -24.28
C ALA A 90 -10.58 -3.56 -24.31
N GLU A 91 -11.66 -4.10 -24.86
CA GLU A 91 -11.85 -5.53 -25.04
C GLU A 91 -12.49 -5.84 -26.38
N ILE A 92 -12.16 -6.99 -26.92
CA ILE A 92 -12.83 -7.59 -28.05
C ILE A 92 -13.05 -9.08 -27.76
N GLY A 93 -14.23 -9.56 -28.06
CA GLY A 93 -14.56 -10.97 -27.81
C GLY A 93 -15.38 -11.56 -28.93
N VAL A 94 -15.31 -12.87 -29.03
CA VAL A 94 -16.11 -13.68 -29.93
C VAL A 94 -16.78 -14.78 -29.13
N ASP A 95 -18.09 -14.87 -29.25
CA ASP A 95 -18.92 -15.93 -28.68
C ASP A 95 -19.38 -16.85 -29.80
N ILE A 96 -19.13 -18.15 -29.67
CA ILE A 96 -19.46 -19.19 -30.65
C ILE A 96 -20.29 -20.29 -29.96
N ASN A 97 -21.43 -20.65 -30.55
CA ASN A 97 -22.26 -21.75 -30.11
C ASN A 97 -22.31 -22.80 -31.21
N VAL A 98 -21.74 -23.98 -30.99
CA VAL A 98 -21.71 -25.06 -31.94
C VAL A 98 -22.01 -26.38 -31.22
N ALA A 99 -22.97 -27.17 -31.74
CA ALA A 99 -23.33 -28.45 -31.21
C ALA A 99 -23.56 -28.48 -29.68
N ARG A 100 -24.24 -27.47 -29.15
CA ARG A 100 -24.49 -27.24 -27.71
C ARG A 100 -23.24 -26.88 -26.90
N THR A 101 -22.08 -26.72 -27.53
CA THR A 101 -20.86 -26.23 -26.90
C THR A 101 -20.82 -24.71 -27.07
N ARG A 102 -20.60 -24.01 -25.96
CA ARG A 102 -20.36 -22.54 -25.98
C ARG A 102 -18.87 -22.27 -25.82
N ILE A 103 -18.33 -21.47 -26.72
CA ILE A 103 -16.95 -21.01 -26.70
C ILE A 103 -16.97 -19.49 -26.63
N SER A 104 -16.30 -18.91 -25.64
CA SER A 104 -16.10 -17.47 -25.53
C SER A 104 -14.61 -17.18 -25.51
N LEU A 105 -14.15 -16.34 -26.44
CA LEU A 105 -12.77 -15.86 -26.55
C LEU A 105 -12.77 -14.35 -26.34
N VAL A 106 -11.93 -13.84 -25.46
CA VAL A 106 -11.82 -12.40 -25.18
C VAL A 106 -10.37 -12.00 -25.18
N GLY A 107 -10.03 -10.97 -25.93
CA GLY A 107 -8.77 -10.26 -25.81
C GLY A 107 -9.00 -8.91 -25.12
N TYR A 108 -8.12 -8.52 -24.21
CA TYR A 108 -8.26 -7.27 -23.51
C TYR A 108 -6.94 -6.49 -23.39
N PHE A 109 -7.11 -5.19 -23.26
CA PHE A 109 -6.06 -4.24 -22.97
C PHE A 109 -6.53 -3.28 -21.88
N ASN A 110 -5.74 -3.16 -20.81
CA ASN A 110 -6.01 -2.26 -19.70
C ASN A 110 -4.76 -1.41 -19.45
N ARG A 111 -4.92 -0.10 -19.37
CA ARG A 111 -3.87 0.84 -18.98
C ARG A 111 -4.32 1.70 -17.83
N THR A 112 -3.64 1.56 -16.70
CA THR A 112 -3.80 2.44 -15.54
C THR A 112 -2.74 3.52 -15.61
N LYS A 113 -3.18 4.77 -15.79
CA LYS A 113 -2.32 5.95 -15.74
C LYS A 113 -2.35 6.56 -14.36
N MET A 114 -1.20 7.01 -13.89
CA MET A 114 -1.05 7.69 -12.60
C MET A 114 -1.66 6.91 -11.42
N PRO A 115 -1.38 5.59 -11.27
CA PRO A 115 -1.84 4.84 -10.12
C PRO A 115 -1.31 5.48 -8.83
N TYR A 116 -2.08 5.41 -7.75
CA TYR A 116 -1.63 5.92 -6.47
C TYR A 116 -0.57 4.99 -5.87
N LYS A 117 0.50 5.59 -5.41
CA LYS A 117 1.56 4.95 -4.62
C LYS A 117 1.94 5.83 -3.44
N TYR A 118 2.68 5.28 -2.50
CA TYR A 118 3.30 6.04 -1.43
C TYR A 118 4.81 6.13 -1.66
N THR A 119 5.34 7.33 -1.57
CA THR A 119 6.78 7.60 -1.61
C THR A 119 7.25 7.93 -0.21
N SER A 120 8.32 7.28 0.24
CA SER A 120 8.91 7.52 1.55
C SER A 120 10.12 8.42 1.42
N THR A 121 10.21 9.36 2.33
CA THR A 121 11.39 10.20 2.56
C THR A 121 11.86 10.04 3.99
N TYR A 122 13.13 10.31 4.26
CA TYR A 122 13.70 10.25 5.60
C TYR A 122 14.20 11.63 5.99
N THR A 123 13.72 12.12 7.13
CA THR A 123 14.13 13.40 7.69
C THR A 123 14.97 13.13 8.95
N PRO A 124 16.14 13.76 9.11
CA PRO A 124 16.93 13.62 10.31
C PRO A 124 16.18 14.21 11.51
N PHE A 125 16.24 13.50 12.60
CA PHE A 125 15.62 13.90 13.86
C PHE A 125 16.62 13.70 15.01
N ALA A 126 16.93 14.80 15.70
CA ALA A 126 17.83 14.79 16.86
C ALA A 126 17.03 14.60 18.15
N TYR A 127 17.53 13.80 19.07
CA TYR A 127 16.94 13.55 20.38
C TYR A 127 18.03 13.36 21.43
N ASN A 128 17.66 13.54 22.70
CA ASN A 128 18.57 13.32 23.79
C ASN A 128 18.49 11.86 24.25
N VAL A 129 19.62 11.20 24.35
CA VAL A 129 19.73 9.93 25.10
C VAL A 129 20.03 10.29 26.54
N LEU A 130 19.22 9.79 27.46
CA LEU A 130 19.30 10.08 28.88
C LEU A 130 20.03 8.97 29.63
N GLN A 131 20.62 9.31 30.76
CA GLN A 131 21.27 8.39 31.69
C GLN A 131 20.93 8.77 33.15
N LEU A 132 21.21 7.86 34.06
CA LEU A 132 21.12 8.15 35.50
C LEU A 132 22.09 9.29 35.86
N PRO A 133 21.71 10.18 36.78
CA PRO A 133 22.61 11.18 37.33
C PRO A 133 23.83 10.52 37.97
N GLU A 134 24.95 11.19 37.93
CA GLU A 134 26.18 10.69 38.57
C GLU A 134 25.98 10.49 40.08
N GLY A 135 26.32 9.30 40.54
CA GLY A 135 26.15 8.94 41.97
C GLY A 135 24.73 8.56 42.38
N PHE A 136 23.78 8.49 41.44
CA PHE A 136 22.44 8.02 41.78
C PHE A 136 22.44 6.49 41.95
N GLU A 137 22.12 6.02 43.15
CA GLU A 137 21.97 4.59 43.44
C GLU A 137 20.53 4.17 43.19
N LEU A 138 20.36 3.10 42.39
CA LEU A 138 19.07 2.58 42.03
C LEU A 138 18.51 1.70 43.13
N SER A 139 17.33 2.02 43.65
CA SER A 139 16.62 1.16 44.59
C SER A 139 15.95 -0.04 43.90
N ALA A 140 15.33 -0.86 44.74
CA ALA A 140 14.55 -1.99 44.26
C ALA A 140 13.25 -1.59 43.56
N ASN A 141 12.78 -0.35 43.67
CA ASN A 141 11.50 0.09 43.11
C ASN A 141 11.53 1.57 42.67
N PRO A 142 12.41 1.95 41.77
CA PRO A 142 12.52 3.33 41.31
C PRO A 142 11.26 3.74 40.55
N GLN A 143 10.88 5.01 40.70
CA GLN A 143 9.79 5.62 39.93
C GLN A 143 10.36 6.55 38.90
N ILE A 144 9.79 6.51 37.71
CA ILE A 144 10.20 7.35 36.57
C ILE A 144 9.00 8.12 36.02
N THR A 145 9.19 9.38 35.75
CA THR A 145 8.20 10.24 35.10
C THR A 145 8.84 11.06 34.01
N VAL A 146 8.03 11.60 33.13
CA VAL A 146 8.47 12.42 32.01
C VAL A 146 7.67 13.71 32.00
N ASP A 147 8.37 14.82 31.83
CA ASP A 147 7.75 16.09 31.49
C ASP A 147 7.40 16.08 30.00
N ASN A 148 6.12 16.04 29.71
CA ASN A 148 5.59 15.98 28.34
C ASN A 148 5.86 17.26 27.50
N GLN A 149 6.22 18.36 28.15
CA GLN A 149 6.52 19.60 27.44
C GLN A 149 7.98 19.68 26.99
N THR A 150 8.89 19.23 27.86
CA THR A 150 10.34 19.32 27.61
C THR A 150 10.95 18.00 27.15
N GLY A 151 10.27 16.86 27.33
CA GLY A 151 10.80 15.53 27.06
C GLY A 151 11.86 15.07 28.07
N MET A 152 12.04 15.81 29.17
CA MET A 152 12.98 15.45 30.24
C MET A 152 12.40 14.35 31.11
N GLY A 153 13.22 13.33 31.37
CA GLY A 153 12.89 12.27 32.31
C GLY A 153 13.35 12.64 33.70
N TYR A 154 12.61 12.19 34.69
CA TYR A 154 12.94 12.33 36.13
C TYR A 154 12.84 10.97 36.80
N ILE A 155 13.70 10.75 37.75
CA ILE A 155 13.74 9.53 38.55
C ILE A 155 13.69 9.87 40.05
N ARG A 156 13.04 9.03 40.82
CA ARG A 156 13.15 9.05 42.27
C ARG A 156 13.26 7.62 42.79
N ASP A 157 13.87 7.49 43.95
CA ASP A 157 14.18 6.20 44.58
C ASP A 157 12.95 5.55 45.20
N ASP A 158 12.14 6.34 45.89
CA ASP A 158 10.88 5.94 46.54
C ASP A 158 9.86 7.09 46.47
N GLU A 159 8.66 6.88 47.08
CA GLU A 159 7.58 7.87 47.06
C GLU A 159 7.90 9.12 47.87
N ASP A 160 8.76 9.02 48.87
CA ASP A 160 9.15 10.13 49.76
C ASP A 160 10.36 10.91 49.24
N SER A 161 11.05 10.41 48.21
CA SER A 161 12.23 11.02 47.62
C SER A 161 11.89 12.13 46.60
N TYR A 162 12.79 13.09 46.45
CA TYR A 162 12.66 14.14 45.45
C TYR A 162 12.90 13.61 44.05
N TRP A 163 12.15 14.17 43.09
CA TRP A 163 12.38 13.92 41.69
C TRP A 163 13.72 14.50 41.24
N THR A 164 14.61 13.65 40.75
CA THR A 164 15.92 14.03 40.22
C THR A 164 15.87 13.96 38.67
N PRO A 165 16.27 15.01 37.97
CA PRO A 165 16.29 14.96 36.51
C PRO A 165 17.34 13.97 36.00
N LEU A 166 17.02 13.23 34.96
CA LEU A 166 17.96 12.39 34.25
C LEU A 166 18.98 13.26 33.48
N ASP A 167 20.23 12.83 33.48
CA ASP A 167 21.28 13.52 32.76
C ASP A 167 21.22 13.23 31.24
N VAL A 168 21.62 14.20 30.44
CA VAL A 168 21.79 13.98 28.99
C VAL A 168 23.15 13.33 28.76
N LYS A 169 23.14 12.05 28.40
CA LYS A 169 24.35 11.30 28.05
C LYS A 169 24.96 11.78 26.75
N VAL A 170 24.12 11.87 25.70
CA VAL A 170 24.53 12.27 24.36
C VAL A 170 23.33 12.78 23.59
N LYS A 171 23.58 13.70 22.68
CA LYS A 171 22.62 14.05 21.63
C LYS A 171 22.81 13.07 20.47
N ASP A 172 21.79 12.29 20.18
CA ASP A 172 21.81 11.30 19.11
C ASP A 172 20.88 11.74 17.98
N GLN A 173 21.01 11.10 16.85
CA GLN A 173 20.25 11.42 15.64
C GLN A 173 19.73 10.13 15.00
N THR A 174 18.46 10.13 14.68
CA THR A 174 17.84 9.07 13.88
C THR A 174 17.16 9.68 12.66
N PHE A 175 16.66 8.81 11.78
CA PHE A 175 15.85 9.26 10.65
C PHE A 175 14.39 8.85 10.85
N VAL A 176 13.51 9.83 10.78
CA VAL A 176 12.07 9.61 10.79
C VAL A 176 11.60 9.46 9.35
N ARG A 177 10.96 8.32 9.08
CA ARG A 177 10.35 8.05 7.77
C ARG A 177 9.04 8.84 7.67
N SER A 178 8.96 9.72 6.69
CA SER A 178 7.73 10.36 6.25
C SER A 178 7.23 9.73 4.97
N THR A 179 5.93 9.57 4.84
CA THR A 179 5.31 8.97 3.66
C THR A 179 4.38 9.99 3.02
N SER A 180 4.48 10.15 1.71
CA SER A 180 3.62 11.03 0.92
C SER A 180 2.91 10.21 -0.15
N PRO A 181 1.60 10.42 -0.38
CA PRO A 181 0.93 9.87 -1.54
C PRO A 181 1.46 10.53 -2.81
N ASP A 182 1.67 9.74 -3.84
CA ASP A 182 2.18 10.18 -5.14
C ASP A 182 1.52 9.40 -6.27
N ASN A 183 1.70 9.86 -7.50
CA ASN A 183 1.32 9.12 -8.67
C ASN A 183 2.48 8.23 -9.15
N GLY A 184 2.21 6.95 -9.28
CA GLY A 184 3.14 5.98 -9.82
C GLY A 184 3.19 5.98 -11.35
N PRO A 185 4.12 5.22 -11.91
CA PRO A 185 4.21 5.01 -13.35
C PRO A 185 3.02 4.19 -13.87
N ASP A 186 2.79 4.30 -15.17
CA ASP A 186 1.71 3.59 -15.82
C ASP A 186 1.83 2.08 -15.67
N ILE A 187 0.70 1.43 -15.45
CA ILE A 187 0.58 -0.03 -15.43
C ILE A 187 -0.18 -0.45 -16.68
N THR A 188 0.42 -1.31 -17.47
CA THR A 188 -0.23 -1.87 -18.67
C THR A 188 -0.48 -3.36 -18.45
N ARG A 189 -1.72 -3.79 -18.67
CA ARG A 189 -2.12 -5.19 -18.67
C ARG A 189 -2.76 -5.52 -20.01
N ARG A 190 -2.41 -6.67 -20.56
CA ARG A 190 -3.03 -7.21 -21.77
C ARG A 190 -3.12 -8.71 -21.65
N GLY A 191 -4.14 -9.28 -22.23
CA GLY A 191 -4.31 -10.71 -22.13
C GLY A 191 -5.40 -11.23 -23.02
N ALA A 192 -5.60 -12.52 -22.93
CA ALA A 192 -6.68 -13.25 -23.60
C ALA A 192 -7.27 -14.25 -22.60
N GLU A 193 -8.56 -14.44 -22.69
CA GLU A 193 -9.33 -15.38 -21.91
C GLU A 193 -10.14 -16.27 -22.83
N MET A 194 -10.26 -17.54 -22.48
CA MET A 194 -11.05 -18.53 -23.21
C MET A 194 -11.90 -19.30 -22.20
N ILE A 195 -13.18 -19.41 -22.52
CA ILE A 195 -14.13 -20.24 -21.78
C ILE A 195 -14.76 -21.20 -22.77
N ILE A 196 -14.75 -22.50 -22.44
CA ILE A 196 -15.44 -23.53 -23.21
C ILE A 196 -16.38 -24.27 -22.26
N ASP A 197 -17.68 -24.14 -22.51
CA ASP A 197 -18.72 -24.88 -21.83
C ASP A 197 -19.19 -26.03 -22.75
N PHE A 198 -18.93 -27.26 -22.35
CA PHE A 198 -19.38 -28.44 -23.07
C PHE A 198 -20.82 -28.80 -22.67
N PRO A 199 -21.58 -29.47 -23.55
CA PRO A 199 -22.89 -29.96 -23.18
C PRO A 199 -22.81 -31.04 -22.08
N GLU A 200 -23.89 -31.20 -21.33
CA GLU A 200 -24.03 -32.27 -20.36
C GLU A 200 -23.97 -33.63 -21.04
N ILE A 201 -23.16 -34.52 -20.50
CA ILE A 201 -23.15 -35.95 -20.85
C ILE A 201 -24.25 -36.61 -20.02
N THR A 202 -25.46 -36.68 -20.58
CA THR A 202 -26.67 -37.11 -19.88
C THR A 202 -26.53 -38.43 -19.11
N PRO A 203 -25.90 -39.49 -19.63
CA PRO A 203 -25.75 -40.76 -18.88
C PRO A 203 -24.91 -40.61 -17.60
N LEU A 204 -23.96 -39.68 -17.61
CA LEU A 204 -23.04 -39.43 -16.49
C LEU A 204 -23.47 -38.24 -15.62
N ARG A 205 -24.50 -37.51 -16.01
CA ARG A 205 -24.93 -36.23 -15.39
C ARG A 205 -23.77 -35.32 -15.10
N THR A 206 -22.83 -35.21 -16.07
CA THR A 206 -21.59 -34.49 -15.92
C THR A 206 -21.45 -33.43 -17.02
N GLN A 207 -21.09 -32.22 -16.65
CA GLN A 207 -20.78 -31.16 -17.57
C GLN A 207 -19.31 -30.73 -17.38
N PHE A 208 -18.61 -30.56 -18.47
CA PHE A 208 -17.22 -30.05 -18.45
C PHE A 208 -17.18 -28.57 -18.84
N ARG A 209 -16.33 -27.86 -18.15
CA ARG A 209 -15.97 -26.49 -18.47
C ARG A 209 -14.46 -26.32 -18.43
N VAL A 210 -13.92 -25.62 -19.42
CA VAL A 210 -12.49 -25.27 -19.49
C VAL A 210 -12.38 -23.75 -19.49
N ASP A 211 -11.66 -23.22 -18.50
CA ASP A 211 -11.30 -21.81 -18.42
C ASP A 211 -9.78 -21.67 -18.59
N ALA A 212 -9.35 -20.81 -19.51
CA ALA A 212 -7.95 -20.51 -19.70
C ALA A 212 -7.75 -19.00 -19.77
N ALA A 213 -6.72 -18.49 -19.13
CA ALA A 213 -6.38 -17.09 -19.13
C ALA A 213 -4.89 -16.87 -19.31
N TYR A 214 -4.54 -15.93 -20.16
CA TYR A 214 -3.19 -15.41 -20.32
C TYR A 214 -3.18 -13.93 -20.00
N THR A 215 -2.34 -13.50 -19.05
CA THR A 215 -2.18 -12.09 -18.68
C THR A 215 -0.72 -11.69 -18.71
N TYR A 216 -0.43 -10.60 -19.39
CA TYR A 216 0.85 -9.93 -19.36
C TYR A 216 0.69 -8.57 -18.68
N THR A 217 1.43 -8.35 -17.59
CA THR A 217 1.46 -7.06 -16.88
C THR A 217 2.84 -6.44 -16.99
N LYS A 218 2.88 -5.17 -17.41
CA LYS A 218 4.10 -4.38 -17.45
C LYS A 218 3.98 -3.21 -16.49
N TYR A 219 4.93 -3.12 -15.58
CA TYR A 219 5.10 -2.05 -14.63
C TYR A 219 6.59 -1.71 -14.55
N ILE A 220 6.96 -0.48 -14.82
CA ILE A 220 8.35 0.00 -14.73
C ILE A 220 8.35 1.23 -13.83
N ASP A 221 8.98 1.11 -12.69
CA ASP A 221 9.16 2.21 -11.75
C ASP A 221 10.64 2.55 -11.64
N ASN A 222 11.01 3.68 -12.23
CA ASN A 222 12.37 4.24 -12.18
C ASN A 222 12.50 5.31 -11.08
N SER A 223 11.51 5.44 -10.21
CA SER A 223 11.59 6.37 -9.10
C SER A 223 12.64 5.92 -8.09
N LEU A 224 13.26 6.89 -7.42
CA LEU A 224 14.17 6.62 -6.32
C LEU A 224 13.36 6.10 -5.11
N SER A 225 13.83 5.00 -4.54
CA SER A 225 13.35 4.51 -3.25
C SER A 225 14.39 4.84 -2.19
N TYR A 226 13.93 5.41 -1.09
CA TYR A 226 14.78 5.72 0.06
C TYR A 226 14.58 4.64 1.11
N TYR A 227 15.68 4.15 1.69
CA TYR A 227 15.64 3.25 2.83
C TYR A 227 16.77 3.59 3.79
N TYR A 228 16.55 3.29 5.06
CA TYR A 228 17.50 3.53 6.13
C TYR A 228 18.12 2.22 6.58
N GLN A 229 19.44 2.17 6.57
CA GLN A 229 20.21 1.02 7.03
C GLN A 229 21.49 1.48 7.70
N ASN A 230 21.79 0.91 8.87
CA ASN A 230 23.03 1.15 9.61
C ASN A 230 23.35 2.65 9.84
N GLY A 231 22.37 3.46 10.17
CA GLY A 231 22.56 4.89 10.42
C GLY A 231 22.64 5.78 9.16
N TRP A 232 22.50 5.21 7.95
CA TRP A 232 22.58 5.95 6.70
C TRP A 232 21.34 5.77 5.85
N SER A 233 20.96 6.83 5.13
CA SER A 233 19.92 6.73 4.11
C SER A 233 20.52 6.27 2.79
N HIS A 234 19.84 5.37 2.13
CA HIS A 234 20.23 4.81 0.84
C HIS A 234 19.13 5.05 -0.20
N THR A 235 19.52 5.07 -1.46
CA THR A 235 18.60 5.16 -2.57
C THR A 235 18.76 3.96 -3.49
N SER A 236 17.67 3.48 -4.05
CA SER A 236 17.68 2.45 -5.09
C SER A 236 16.67 2.77 -6.19
N LEU A 237 16.95 2.27 -7.39
CA LEU A 237 15.97 2.31 -8.48
C LEU A 237 15.07 1.08 -8.39
N ALA A 238 13.77 1.29 -8.44
CA ALA A 238 12.79 0.23 -8.54
C ALA A 238 12.45 0.00 -10.01
N ASN A 239 12.89 -1.12 -10.56
CA ASN A 239 12.51 -1.56 -11.90
C ASN A 239 11.82 -2.91 -11.77
N ARG A 240 10.50 -2.97 -12.08
CA ARG A 240 9.70 -4.19 -11.93
C ARG A 240 8.93 -4.48 -13.20
N SER A 241 9.12 -5.70 -13.71
CA SER A 241 8.32 -6.25 -14.79
C SER A 241 7.97 -7.69 -14.43
N TYR A 242 6.71 -8.08 -14.61
CA TYR A 242 6.29 -9.45 -14.36
C TYR A 242 5.23 -9.91 -15.36
N GLN A 243 5.21 -11.21 -15.55
CA GLN A 243 4.28 -11.92 -16.42
C GLN A 243 3.63 -13.06 -15.63
N TYR A 244 2.35 -13.25 -15.86
CA TYR A 244 1.58 -14.32 -15.24
C TYR A 244 0.77 -15.06 -16.29
N VAL A 245 0.76 -16.41 -16.20
CA VAL A 245 -0.09 -17.30 -17.01
C VAL A 245 -0.82 -18.24 -16.07
N GLY A 246 -2.13 -18.32 -16.18
CA GLY A 246 -2.95 -19.23 -15.40
C GLY A 246 -3.85 -20.05 -16.31
N ILE A 247 -3.95 -21.33 -16.04
CA ILE A 247 -4.89 -22.27 -16.69
C ILE A 247 -5.73 -22.92 -15.60
N TYR A 248 -7.04 -22.80 -15.69
CA TYR A 248 -7.98 -23.39 -14.75
C TYR A 248 -8.89 -24.34 -15.50
N ALA A 249 -9.05 -25.55 -14.97
CA ALA A 249 -10.05 -26.51 -15.44
C ALA A 249 -11.01 -26.79 -14.28
N LEU A 250 -12.29 -26.49 -14.47
CA LEU A 250 -13.34 -26.78 -13.50
C LEU A 250 -14.29 -27.82 -14.08
N SER A 251 -14.45 -28.96 -13.39
CA SER A 251 -15.49 -29.93 -13.67
C SER A 251 -16.60 -29.76 -12.63
N LEU A 252 -17.81 -29.42 -13.07
CA LEU A 252 -19.00 -29.41 -12.24
C LEU A 252 -19.74 -30.75 -12.44
N ILE A 253 -19.79 -31.56 -11.39
CA ILE A 253 -20.62 -32.75 -11.34
C ILE A 253 -21.96 -32.36 -10.71
N HIS A 254 -23.02 -32.33 -11.50
CA HIS A 254 -24.38 -32.25 -10.97
C HIS A 254 -24.86 -33.67 -10.66
N ILE A 255 -25.17 -33.91 -9.40
CA ILE A 255 -25.81 -35.14 -8.94
C ILE A 255 -27.32 -34.93 -8.96
#